data_9c0922efc93e454e0e8eeda8af2bd9fa
#
_entry.id   9c0922efc93e454e0e8eeda8af2bd9fa
#
_cell.length_a   1.000
_cell.length_b   1.000
_cell.length_c   1.000
_cell.angle_alpha   90.00
_cell.angle_beta   90.00
_cell.angle_gamma   90.00
#
_symmetry.space_group_name_H-M   'P 1'
#
loop_
_entity.id
_entity.type
_entity.pdbx_description
1 polymer ?
#
loop_
_entity_poly.entity_id
_entity_poly.type
_entity_poly.pdbx_seq_one_letter_code
_entity_poly.pdbx_strand_id
1 'polypeptide(L)'
;MKDFLLCTDLDRTLIPNGSHPLSPGAIEQFKQLVSLKEATLTYVTGRHRALIEQAISNFDLPRPDFVIADVGTTIYRINASEWQHWDEWDSEIAPDWRGLAHDDISNLLKDFPVLSLQEAEKQNLHKLSFYVPLQTNVSRLIGDINTKLKQSDIKANLIWSIDEEAKIGLLDVLPISANKLHAIRFLMNKQGYTHGNTVFSGDSGNDLDVLLSDIPAVLVANADAEVRKSVAEADTATLYIAKGGFLGMNGNYSAGIIEGVAHYLPEIDTWLREQNLAK
;
A
#
# COMPACT_ATOMS: atom_id res chain seq x y z
N MET A 1 -21.96 10.36 -12.87
CA MET A 1 -21.14 9.39 -12.11
C MET A 1 -20.88 9.98 -10.73
N LYS A 2 -20.89 9.20 -9.67
CA LYS A 2 -20.55 9.70 -8.31
C LYS A 2 -19.05 9.67 -8.12
N ASP A 3 -18.54 10.60 -7.29
CA ASP A 3 -17.13 10.63 -6.91
C ASP A 3 -16.74 9.33 -6.20
N PHE A 4 -15.57 8.78 -6.53
CA PHE A 4 -15.06 7.57 -5.94
C PHE A 4 -13.55 7.65 -5.66
N LEU A 5 -13.12 6.91 -4.65
CA LEU A 5 -11.72 6.77 -4.25
C LEU A 5 -11.20 5.40 -4.71
N LEU A 6 -10.16 5.41 -5.54
CA LEU A 6 -9.42 4.22 -5.93
C LEU A 6 -8.07 4.21 -5.25
N CYS A 7 -7.91 3.32 -4.29
CA CYS A 7 -6.65 3.02 -3.64
C CYS A 7 -6.01 1.79 -4.30
N THR A 8 -4.75 1.84 -4.66
CA THR A 8 -4.07 0.67 -5.23
C THR A 8 -2.65 0.54 -4.68
N ASP A 9 -2.26 -0.68 -4.33
CA ASP A 9 -0.86 -1.01 -4.18
C ASP A 9 -0.14 -0.87 -5.53
N LEU A 10 1.19 -0.74 -5.50
CA LEU A 10 2.00 -0.56 -6.70
C LEU A 10 2.60 -1.87 -7.19
N ASP A 11 3.48 -2.48 -6.40
CA ASP A 11 4.27 -3.63 -6.82
C ASP A 11 3.40 -4.85 -7.06
N ARG A 12 3.48 -5.45 -8.26
CA ARG A 12 2.68 -6.62 -8.67
C ARG A 12 1.16 -6.40 -8.62
N THR A 13 0.70 -5.20 -8.25
CA THR A 13 -0.72 -4.82 -8.30
C THR A 13 -1.00 -3.88 -9.48
N LEU A 14 -0.42 -2.70 -9.53
CA LEU A 14 -0.50 -1.80 -10.69
C LEU A 14 0.74 -1.95 -11.58
N ILE A 15 1.93 -2.07 -10.98
CA ILE A 15 3.21 -2.26 -11.67
C ILE A 15 3.37 -3.74 -12.05
N PRO A 16 3.59 -4.03 -13.33
CA PRO A 16 3.74 -5.40 -13.82
C PRO A 16 5.16 -5.94 -13.64
N ASN A 17 5.71 -5.86 -12.45
CA ASN A 17 7.05 -6.33 -12.12
C ASN A 17 7.09 -7.77 -11.57
N GLY A 18 6.03 -8.53 -11.78
CA GLY A 18 5.96 -9.98 -11.52
C GLY A 18 6.15 -10.81 -12.78
N SER A 19 6.00 -12.13 -12.66
CA SER A 19 6.20 -13.10 -13.75
C SER A 19 4.94 -13.36 -14.60
N HIS A 20 3.79 -12.86 -14.20
CA HIS A 20 2.52 -13.10 -14.89
C HIS A 20 2.38 -12.21 -16.15
N PRO A 21 1.65 -12.67 -17.18
CA PRO A 21 1.46 -11.91 -18.39
C PRO A 21 0.56 -10.68 -18.17
N LEU A 22 0.88 -9.59 -18.88
CA LEU A 22 0.02 -8.41 -18.99
C LEU A 22 -1.17 -8.67 -19.91
N SER A 23 -2.27 -7.95 -19.68
CA SER A 23 -3.32 -7.79 -20.68
C SER A 23 -3.00 -6.58 -21.56
N PRO A 24 -2.95 -6.76 -22.89
CA PRO A 24 -2.77 -5.63 -23.81
C PRO A 24 -3.84 -4.55 -23.58
N GLY A 25 -3.42 -3.28 -23.51
CA GLY A 25 -4.31 -2.14 -23.33
C GLY A 25 -4.87 -1.93 -21.91
N ALA A 26 -4.55 -2.80 -20.92
CA ALA A 26 -5.08 -2.66 -19.57
C ALA A 26 -4.58 -1.39 -18.87
N ILE A 27 -3.31 -1.05 -19.02
CA ILE A 27 -2.77 0.17 -18.40
C ILE A 27 -3.37 1.44 -19.02
N GLU A 28 -3.62 1.46 -20.31
CA GLU A 28 -4.26 2.55 -21.03
C GLU A 28 -5.72 2.73 -20.57
N GLN A 29 -6.47 1.62 -20.36
CA GLN A 29 -7.81 1.67 -19.80
C GLN A 29 -7.79 2.15 -18.34
N PHE A 30 -6.81 1.71 -17.54
CA PHE A 30 -6.63 2.21 -16.17
C PHE A 30 -6.40 3.72 -16.18
N LYS A 31 -5.51 4.23 -17.04
CA LYS A 31 -5.27 5.68 -17.21
C LYS A 31 -6.55 6.43 -17.60
N GLN A 32 -7.34 5.88 -18.52
CA GLN A 32 -8.64 6.46 -18.91
C GLN A 32 -9.61 6.49 -17.72
N LEU A 33 -9.70 5.41 -16.94
CA LEU A 33 -10.55 5.33 -15.75
C LEU A 33 -10.19 6.40 -14.72
N VAL A 34 -8.91 6.52 -14.37
CA VAL A 34 -8.47 7.48 -13.35
C VAL A 34 -8.36 8.93 -13.86
N SER A 35 -8.53 9.15 -15.16
CA SER A 35 -8.66 10.50 -15.73
C SER A 35 -10.08 11.08 -15.64
N LEU A 36 -11.05 10.29 -15.21
CA LEU A 36 -12.39 10.78 -14.93
C LEU A 36 -12.34 11.81 -13.80
N LYS A 37 -13.07 12.89 -13.94
CA LYS A 37 -13.13 13.96 -12.90
C LYS A 37 -13.70 13.49 -11.56
N GLU A 38 -14.46 12.39 -11.58
CA GLU A 38 -15.05 11.74 -10.41
C GLU A 38 -14.07 10.79 -9.70
N ALA A 39 -12.95 10.45 -10.35
CA ALA A 39 -11.94 9.54 -9.79
C ALA A 39 -10.94 10.31 -8.91
N THR A 40 -10.69 9.80 -7.73
CA THR A 40 -9.55 10.18 -6.90
C THR A 40 -8.62 8.97 -6.80
N LEU A 41 -7.40 9.10 -7.31
CA LEU A 41 -6.41 8.03 -7.32
C LEU A 41 -5.47 8.16 -6.13
N THR A 42 -5.29 7.06 -5.40
CA THR A 42 -4.33 6.97 -4.29
C THR A 42 -3.40 5.77 -4.46
N TYR A 43 -2.11 5.99 -4.46
CA TYR A 43 -1.12 4.90 -4.35
C TYR A 43 -0.88 4.56 -2.88
N VAL A 44 -0.88 3.26 -2.55
CA VAL A 44 -0.75 2.74 -1.18
C VAL A 44 0.36 1.70 -1.18
N THR A 45 1.58 2.08 -0.80
CA THR A 45 2.76 1.27 -1.06
C THR A 45 3.76 1.24 0.10
N GLY A 46 4.60 0.20 0.11
CA GLY A 46 5.78 0.14 0.99
C GLY A 46 6.94 1.03 0.55
N ARG A 47 6.90 1.53 -0.70
CA ARG A 47 7.95 2.37 -1.26
C ARG A 47 8.00 3.75 -0.60
N HIS A 48 9.21 4.30 -0.44
CA HIS A 48 9.40 5.70 -0.11
C HIS A 48 9.24 6.60 -1.36
N ARG A 49 9.08 7.90 -1.15
CA ARG A 49 8.77 8.89 -2.19
C ARG A 49 9.64 8.76 -3.45
N ALA A 50 10.96 8.72 -3.32
CA ALA A 50 11.85 8.68 -4.49
C ALA A 50 11.62 7.43 -5.37
N LEU A 51 11.36 6.26 -4.76
CA LEU A 51 11.04 5.04 -5.49
C LEU A 51 9.64 5.10 -6.14
N ILE A 52 8.71 5.85 -5.58
CA ILE A 52 7.38 6.05 -6.18
C ILE A 52 7.50 6.98 -7.38
N GLU A 53 8.21 8.10 -7.28
CA GLU A 53 8.48 9.02 -8.39
C GLU A 53 9.19 8.30 -9.55
N GLN A 54 10.18 7.45 -9.23
CA GLN A 54 10.85 6.60 -10.20
C GLN A 54 9.89 5.59 -10.87
N ALA A 55 9.00 4.97 -10.09
CA ALA A 55 8.02 4.02 -10.62
C ALA A 55 7.03 4.72 -11.56
N ILE A 56 6.52 5.89 -11.19
CA ILE A 56 5.63 6.69 -12.04
C ILE A 56 6.30 6.96 -13.39
N SER A 57 7.59 7.35 -13.38
CA SER A 57 8.35 7.62 -14.61
C SER A 57 8.63 6.37 -15.43
N ASN A 58 9.13 5.29 -14.77
CA ASN A 58 9.59 4.08 -15.48
C ASN A 58 8.46 3.27 -16.10
N PHE A 59 7.27 3.28 -15.47
CA PHE A 59 6.11 2.52 -15.93
C PHE A 59 5.03 3.40 -16.55
N ASP A 60 5.32 4.69 -16.75
CA ASP A 60 4.36 5.66 -17.30
C ASP A 60 3.01 5.61 -16.59
N LEU A 61 3.06 5.59 -15.24
CA LEU A 61 1.85 5.53 -14.42
C LEU A 61 1.15 6.90 -14.36
N PRO A 62 -0.17 6.93 -14.21
CA PRO A 62 -0.88 8.18 -13.98
C PRO A 62 -0.45 8.81 -12.66
N ARG A 63 -0.45 10.13 -12.60
CA ARG A 63 -0.16 10.84 -11.36
C ARG A 63 -1.31 10.67 -10.39
N PRO A 64 -1.07 10.25 -9.14
CA PRO A 64 -2.11 10.13 -8.13
C PRO A 64 -2.46 11.48 -7.51
N ASP A 65 -3.63 11.58 -6.88
CA ASP A 65 -4.03 12.71 -6.04
C ASP A 65 -3.43 12.61 -4.63
N PHE A 66 -3.27 11.37 -4.14
CA PHE A 66 -2.67 11.07 -2.85
C PHE A 66 -1.70 9.91 -2.95
N VAL A 67 -0.75 9.87 -2.03
CA VAL A 67 0.16 8.75 -1.84
C VAL A 67 0.24 8.40 -0.37
N ILE A 68 -0.04 7.15 -0.04
CA ILE A 68 0.23 6.52 1.24
C ILE A 68 1.52 5.72 1.03
N ALA A 69 2.62 6.25 1.54
CA ALA A 69 3.97 5.72 1.37
C ALA A 69 4.49 5.02 2.63
N ASP A 70 5.68 4.40 2.51
CA ASP A 70 6.43 3.87 3.65
C ASP A 70 5.59 2.93 4.54
N VAL A 71 4.84 2.02 3.92
CA VAL A 71 3.95 1.06 4.60
C VAL A 71 2.84 1.74 5.42
N GLY A 72 2.46 2.97 5.06
CA GLY A 72 1.41 3.71 5.74
C GLY A 72 1.91 4.71 6.80
N THR A 73 3.22 4.93 6.92
CA THR A 73 3.75 5.93 7.87
C THR A 73 3.70 7.36 7.34
N THR A 74 3.55 7.55 6.03
CA THR A 74 3.57 8.87 5.41
C THR A 74 2.40 9.02 4.44
N ILE A 75 1.71 10.15 4.48
CA ILE A 75 0.71 10.52 3.47
C ILE A 75 1.14 11.80 2.77
N TYR A 76 1.08 11.80 1.45
CA TYR A 76 1.28 12.99 0.62
C TYR A 76 -0.01 13.34 -0.12
N ARG A 77 -0.29 14.64 -0.22
CA ARG A 77 -1.22 15.22 -1.19
C ARG A 77 -0.42 15.66 -2.41
N ILE A 78 -0.91 15.37 -3.60
CA ILE A 78 -0.22 15.72 -4.83
C ILE A 78 -0.99 16.85 -5.53
N ASN A 79 -0.44 18.05 -5.51
CA ASN A 79 -1.00 19.21 -6.17
C ASN A 79 -0.12 19.60 -7.37
N ALA A 80 -0.64 19.48 -8.57
CA ALA A 80 0.09 19.68 -9.83
C ALA A 80 1.38 18.81 -9.87
N SER A 81 2.54 19.33 -9.49
CA SER A 81 3.80 18.58 -9.41
C SER A 81 4.40 18.53 -8.00
N GLU A 82 3.72 19.13 -7.04
CA GLU A 82 4.24 19.25 -5.67
C GLU A 82 3.70 18.13 -4.78
N TRP A 83 4.60 17.51 -4.03
CA TRP A 83 4.30 16.54 -3.00
C TRP A 83 4.21 17.24 -1.67
N GLN A 84 3.00 17.47 -1.21
CA GLN A 84 2.75 18.10 0.08
C GLN A 84 2.58 17.02 1.14
N HIS A 85 3.47 17.01 2.13
CA HIS A 85 3.36 16.14 3.30
C HIS A 85 2.09 16.48 4.10
N TRP A 86 1.41 15.46 4.65
CA TRP A 86 0.18 15.66 5.39
C TRP A 86 0.39 15.52 6.90
N ASP A 87 0.78 16.62 7.55
CA ASP A 87 1.18 16.67 8.96
C ASP A 87 0.09 16.21 9.95
N GLU A 88 -1.20 16.31 9.57
CA GLU A 88 -2.27 15.78 10.40
C GLU A 88 -2.21 14.27 10.55
N TRP A 89 -1.66 13.54 9.55
CA TRP A 89 -1.43 12.12 9.65
C TRP A 89 -0.32 11.80 10.64
N ASP A 90 0.76 12.56 10.64
CA ASP A 90 1.81 12.39 11.65
C ASP A 90 1.26 12.58 13.07
N SER A 91 0.39 13.58 13.24
CA SER A 91 -0.28 13.84 14.51
C SER A 91 -1.22 12.69 14.94
N GLU A 92 -1.82 11.98 13.98
CA GLU A 92 -2.69 10.82 14.22
C GLU A 92 -1.92 9.61 14.76
N ILE A 93 -0.70 9.34 14.24
CA ILE A 93 0.10 8.17 14.61
C ILE A 93 1.13 8.43 15.72
N ALA A 94 1.53 9.69 15.95
CA ALA A 94 2.51 10.08 16.96
C ALA A 94 2.22 9.61 18.41
N PRO A 95 0.93 9.50 18.86
CA PRO A 95 0.63 9.01 20.20
C PRO A 95 1.16 7.61 20.51
N ASP A 96 1.32 6.73 19.52
CA ASP A 96 1.89 5.39 19.71
C ASP A 96 3.34 5.43 20.18
N TRP A 97 4.09 6.42 19.73
CA TRP A 97 5.47 6.69 20.13
C TRP A 97 5.55 7.79 21.20
N ARG A 98 4.43 8.16 21.83
CA ARG A 98 4.35 9.21 22.87
C ARG A 98 4.88 10.57 22.42
N GLY A 99 4.75 10.88 21.14
CA GLY A 99 5.30 12.08 20.53
C GLY A 99 6.80 12.04 20.29
N LEU A 100 7.45 10.90 20.52
CA LEU A 100 8.85 10.67 20.13
C LEU A 100 8.95 10.49 18.62
N ALA A 101 10.12 10.82 18.08
CA ALA A 101 10.42 10.70 16.66
C ALA A 101 11.52 9.66 16.41
N HIS A 102 11.87 9.48 15.15
CA HIS A 102 12.90 8.57 14.65
C HIS A 102 14.16 8.53 15.53
N ASP A 103 14.78 9.69 15.83
CA ASP A 103 16.05 9.76 16.58
C ASP A 103 15.89 9.25 18.01
N ASP A 104 14.76 9.50 18.65
CA ASP A 104 14.48 9.06 20.02
C ASP A 104 14.35 7.54 20.06
N ILE A 105 13.62 6.95 19.12
CA ILE A 105 13.47 5.50 19.01
C ILE A 105 14.81 4.83 18.64
N SER A 106 15.58 5.43 17.74
CA SER A 106 16.92 4.97 17.38
C SER A 106 17.83 4.93 18.62
N ASN A 107 17.79 5.97 19.45
CA ASN A 107 18.55 6.02 20.71
C ASN A 107 18.14 4.93 21.73
N LEU A 108 16.84 4.57 21.79
CA LEU A 108 16.37 3.48 22.62
C LEU A 108 16.90 2.12 22.16
N LEU A 109 17.15 1.95 20.86
CA LEU A 109 17.58 0.70 20.24
C LEU A 109 19.09 0.58 20.03
N LYS A 110 19.90 1.56 20.44
CA LYS A 110 21.37 1.56 20.28
C LYS A 110 22.09 0.39 20.95
N ASP A 111 21.47 -0.23 21.97
CA ASP A 111 22.01 -1.38 22.68
C ASP A 111 21.91 -2.69 21.89
N PHE A 112 21.32 -2.69 20.68
CA PHE A 112 21.22 -3.82 19.77
C PHE A 112 22.30 -3.73 18.67
N PRO A 113 23.51 -4.26 18.85
CA PRO A 113 24.65 -4.06 17.94
C PRO A 113 24.45 -4.72 16.56
N VAL A 114 23.47 -5.59 16.41
CA VAL A 114 23.13 -6.24 15.13
C VAL A 114 22.31 -5.33 14.21
N LEU A 115 21.78 -4.22 14.72
CA LEU A 115 21.01 -3.25 13.96
C LEU A 115 21.96 -2.22 13.32
N SER A 116 21.89 -2.08 12.00
CA SER A 116 22.57 -1.00 11.25
C SER A 116 21.53 -0.18 10.55
N LEU A 117 21.50 1.14 10.79
CA LEU A 117 20.56 2.04 10.10
C LEU A 117 20.68 1.91 8.58
N GLN A 118 19.54 1.89 7.91
CA GLN A 118 19.49 2.05 6.46
C GLN A 118 19.75 3.53 6.09
N GLU A 119 19.88 3.79 4.79
CA GLU A 119 20.13 5.11 4.23
C GLU A 119 19.06 6.14 4.63
N ALA A 120 19.41 7.42 4.65
CA ALA A 120 18.54 8.48 5.13
C ALA A 120 17.21 8.58 4.36
N GLU A 121 17.21 8.28 3.05
CA GLU A 121 16.00 8.28 2.22
C GLU A 121 15.00 7.17 2.57
N LYS A 122 15.44 6.14 3.31
CA LYS A 122 14.58 5.04 3.81
C LYS A 122 14.04 5.31 5.21
N GLN A 123 14.45 6.39 5.83
CA GLN A 123 13.99 6.85 7.14
C GLN A 123 12.94 7.94 6.97
N ASN A 124 12.03 8.07 7.94
CA ASN A 124 11.17 9.25 8.07
C ASN A 124 10.84 9.53 9.54
N LEU A 125 10.00 10.53 9.82
CA LEU A 125 9.67 10.97 11.18
C LEU A 125 9.17 9.81 12.06
N HIS A 126 8.37 8.90 11.49
CA HIS A 126 7.74 7.76 12.17
C HIS A 126 8.11 6.41 11.56
N LYS A 127 9.23 6.33 10.86
CA LYS A 127 9.79 5.07 10.33
C LYS A 127 11.27 5.00 10.64
N LEU A 128 11.67 3.91 11.29
CA LEU A 128 13.05 3.59 11.59
C LEU A 128 13.39 2.26 10.95
N SER A 129 14.29 2.28 9.96
CA SER A 129 14.64 1.14 9.14
C SER A 129 16.07 0.69 9.39
N PHE A 130 16.26 -0.61 9.60
CA PHE A 130 17.56 -1.23 9.86
C PHE A 130 17.89 -2.33 8.87
N TYR A 131 19.18 -2.49 8.60
CA TYR A 131 19.75 -3.70 8.07
C TYR A 131 20.06 -4.66 9.23
N VAL A 132 19.81 -5.95 9.01
CA VAL A 132 20.09 -7.01 9.98
C VAL A 132 20.73 -8.20 9.26
N PRO A 133 21.88 -8.74 9.73
CA PRO A 133 22.50 -9.91 9.12
C PRO A 133 21.56 -11.13 9.14
N LEU A 134 21.48 -11.89 8.02
CA LEU A 134 20.57 -13.04 7.87
C LEU A 134 20.77 -14.15 8.89
N GLN A 135 22.00 -14.31 9.44
CA GLN A 135 22.30 -15.29 10.47
C GLN A 135 21.74 -14.94 11.86
N THR A 136 21.14 -13.75 12.01
CA THR A 136 20.55 -13.31 13.27
C THR A 136 19.31 -14.13 13.60
N ASN A 137 19.12 -14.50 14.86
CA ASN A 137 17.85 -15.08 15.32
C ASN A 137 16.79 -13.97 15.40
N VAL A 138 16.07 -13.80 14.29
CA VAL A 138 15.10 -12.70 14.10
C VAL A 138 13.97 -12.75 15.11
N SER A 139 13.42 -13.93 15.41
CA SER A 139 12.33 -14.06 16.38
C SER A 139 12.74 -13.59 17.77
N ARG A 140 13.97 -13.92 18.18
CA ARG A 140 14.52 -13.44 19.44
C ARG A 140 14.76 -11.93 19.42
N LEU A 141 15.38 -11.42 18.35
CA LEU A 141 15.66 -10.00 18.19
C LEU A 141 14.38 -9.17 18.28
N ILE A 142 13.33 -9.55 17.54
CA ILE A 142 12.04 -8.88 17.57
C ILE A 142 11.41 -8.92 18.98
N GLY A 143 11.52 -10.05 19.68
CA GLY A 143 11.05 -10.20 21.06
C GLY A 143 11.77 -9.26 22.04
N ASP A 144 13.09 -9.16 21.93
CA ASP A 144 13.92 -8.30 22.77
C ASP A 144 13.66 -6.81 22.48
N ILE A 145 13.54 -6.41 21.21
CA ILE A 145 13.18 -5.05 20.80
C ILE A 145 11.77 -4.70 21.33
N ASN A 146 10.78 -5.56 21.12
CA ASN A 146 9.42 -5.32 21.64
C ASN A 146 9.41 -5.14 23.16
N THR A 147 10.21 -5.92 23.88
CA THR A 147 10.33 -5.79 25.32
C THR A 147 10.92 -4.43 25.72
N LYS A 148 11.98 -4.00 25.04
CA LYS A 148 12.61 -2.69 25.27
C LYS A 148 11.66 -1.54 25.00
N LEU A 149 10.94 -1.57 23.86
CA LEU A 149 9.96 -0.53 23.50
C LEU A 149 8.79 -0.47 24.48
N LYS A 150 8.25 -1.62 24.89
CA LYS A 150 7.19 -1.70 25.93
C LYS A 150 7.62 -1.14 27.27
N GLN A 151 8.88 -1.33 27.70
CA GLN A 151 9.40 -0.73 28.93
C GLN A 151 9.40 0.81 28.90
N SER A 152 9.44 1.39 27.70
CA SER A 152 9.35 2.83 27.45
C SER A 152 7.93 3.29 27.11
N ASP A 153 6.93 2.40 27.22
CA ASP A 153 5.53 2.63 26.86
C ASP A 153 5.36 3.06 25.37
N ILE A 154 6.23 2.51 24.49
CA ILE A 154 6.18 2.71 23.04
C ILE A 154 5.39 1.56 22.42
N LYS A 155 4.38 1.91 21.61
CA LYS A 155 3.59 0.95 20.82
C LYS A 155 4.12 0.95 19.39
N ALA A 156 4.80 -0.13 19.02
CA ALA A 156 5.40 -0.25 17.71
C ALA A 156 5.00 -1.55 17.01
N ASN A 157 4.95 -1.48 15.68
CA ASN A 157 4.92 -2.62 14.79
C ASN A 157 6.34 -2.85 14.24
N LEU A 158 6.78 -4.10 14.25
CA LEU A 158 8.10 -4.52 13.77
C LEU A 158 7.89 -5.38 12.53
N ILE A 159 8.29 -4.85 11.37
CA ILE A 159 8.11 -5.53 10.08
C ILE A 159 9.46 -6.07 9.62
N TRP A 160 9.51 -7.39 9.43
CA TRP A 160 10.67 -8.09 8.92
C TRP A 160 10.47 -8.48 7.46
N SER A 161 11.49 -8.25 6.65
CA SER A 161 11.58 -8.76 5.28
C SER A 161 13.04 -9.08 4.93
N ILE A 162 13.26 -9.68 3.77
CA ILE A 162 14.59 -10.03 3.26
C ILE A 162 14.76 -9.38 1.89
N ASP A 163 15.87 -8.69 1.73
CA ASP A 163 16.36 -8.30 0.42
C ASP A 163 17.17 -9.48 -0.14
N GLU A 164 16.55 -10.22 -1.07
CA GLU A 164 17.14 -11.43 -1.65
C GLU A 164 18.37 -11.11 -2.54
N GLU A 165 18.39 -9.93 -3.17
CA GLU A 165 19.51 -9.50 -4.02
C GLU A 165 20.70 -9.08 -3.17
N ALA A 166 20.49 -8.25 -2.18
CA ALA A 166 21.53 -7.81 -1.25
C ALA A 166 21.88 -8.87 -0.20
N LYS A 167 21.06 -9.93 -0.07
CA LYS A 167 21.20 -11.01 0.93
C LYS A 167 21.31 -10.47 2.36
N ILE A 168 20.43 -9.56 2.69
CA ILE A 168 20.36 -8.91 3.99
C ILE A 168 18.93 -8.83 4.50
N GLY A 169 18.74 -8.89 5.82
CA GLY A 169 17.46 -8.68 6.45
C GLY A 169 17.15 -7.20 6.59
N LEU A 170 15.88 -6.86 6.47
CA LEU A 170 15.34 -5.52 6.64
C LEU A 170 14.37 -5.56 7.83
N LEU A 171 14.56 -4.65 8.78
CA LEU A 171 13.67 -4.50 9.92
C LEU A 171 13.19 -3.06 10.00
N ASP A 172 11.90 -2.86 9.82
CA ASP A 172 11.24 -1.59 10.02
C ASP A 172 10.55 -1.53 11.39
N VAL A 173 10.71 -0.42 12.10
CA VAL A 173 10.04 -0.07 13.34
C VAL A 173 9.11 1.08 13.06
N LEU A 174 7.79 0.86 13.23
CA LEU A 174 6.74 1.83 12.90
C LEU A 174 5.81 2.00 14.11
N PRO A 175 5.10 3.14 14.27
CA PRO A 175 3.96 3.22 15.19
C PRO A 175 2.96 2.09 14.90
N ILE A 176 2.35 1.50 15.93
CA ILE A 176 1.46 0.34 15.73
C ILE A 176 0.25 0.65 14.87
N SER A 177 -0.24 1.89 14.93
CA SER A 177 -1.37 2.37 14.13
C SER A 177 -0.99 2.76 12.70
N ALA A 178 0.31 2.94 12.40
CA ALA A 178 0.78 3.27 11.07
C ALA A 178 0.77 2.02 10.17
N ASN A 179 -0.31 1.83 9.42
CA ASN A 179 -0.49 0.75 8.46
C ASN A 179 -1.38 1.21 7.30
N LYS A 180 -1.42 0.42 6.21
CA LYS A 180 -2.20 0.75 5.01
C LYS A 180 -3.68 0.97 5.32
N LEU A 181 -4.30 0.11 6.12
CA LEU A 181 -5.74 0.19 6.43
C LEU A 181 -6.11 1.48 7.17
N HIS A 182 -5.36 1.81 8.25
CA HIS A 182 -5.63 3.03 9.02
C HIS A 182 -5.39 4.28 8.17
N ALA A 183 -4.33 4.31 7.36
CA ALA A 183 -4.04 5.44 6.48
C ALA A 183 -5.14 5.64 5.42
N ILE A 184 -5.68 4.55 4.84
CA ILE A 184 -6.83 4.63 3.91
C ILE A 184 -8.07 5.17 4.64
N ARG A 185 -8.39 4.65 5.84
CA ARG A 185 -9.54 5.12 6.63
C ARG A 185 -9.41 6.60 7.02
N PHE A 186 -8.20 7.03 7.38
CA PHE A 186 -7.92 8.44 7.64
C PHE A 186 -8.20 9.29 6.38
N LEU A 187 -7.69 8.87 5.22
CA LEU A 187 -7.92 9.55 3.95
C LEU A 187 -9.43 9.61 3.62
N MET A 188 -10.13 8.47 3.72
CA MET A 188 -11.58 8.40 3.50
C MET A 188 -12.33 9.41 4.37
N ASN A 189 -12.03 9.42 5.66
CA ASN A 189 -12.69 10.34 6.62
C ASN A 189 -12.40 11.81 6.28
N LYS A 190 -11.15 12.15 6.01
CA LYS A 190 -10.74 13.54 5.71
C LYS A 190 -11.27 14.05 4.37
N GLN A 191 -11.50 13.16 3.39
CA GLN A 191 -11.98 13.53 2.06
C GLN A 191 -13.50 13.27 1.86
N GLY A 192 -14.17 12.70 2.88
CA GLY A 192 -15.62 12.44 2.84
C GLY A 192 -16.01 11.21 2.01
N TYR A 193 -15.08 10.28 1.78
CA TYR A 193 -15.38 8.99 1.15
C TYR A 193 -15.97 8.00 2.14
N THR A 194 -16.74 7.06 1.60
CA THR A 194 -17.39 5.98 2.35
C THR A 194 -17.03 4.62 1.74
N HIS A 195 -17.37 3.53 2.40
CA HIS A 195 -17.20 2.18 1.83
C HIS A 195 -17.95 2.01 0.50
N GLY A 196 -19.07 2.70 0.30
CA GLY A 196 -19.85 2.60 -0.92
C GLY A 196 -19.24 3.25 -2.15
N ASN A 197 -18.18 4.05 -1.99
CA ASN A 197 -17.48 4.72 -3.09
C ASN A 197 -15.95 4.68 -2.95
N THR A 198 -15.42 3.72 -2.20
CA THR A 198 -13.99 3.45 -2.07
C THR A 198 -13.71 2.02 -2.51
N VAL A 199 -12.66 1.82 -3.31
CA VAL A 199 -12.17 0.49 -3.70
C VAL A 199 -10.65 0.47 -3.48
N PHE A 200 -10.16 -0.58 -2.81
CA PHE A 200 -8.74 -0.88 -2.68
C PHE A 200 -8.34 -2.04 -3.60
N SER A 201 -7.10 -2.06 -4.10
CA SER A 201 -6.55 -3.20 -4.85
C SER A 201 -5.17 -3.56 -4.34
N GLY A 202 -4.92 -4.86 -4.17
CA GLY A 202 -3.64 -5.39 -3.68
C GLY A 202 -3.37 -6.81 -4.17
N ASP A 203 -2.16 -7.35 -3.88
CA ASP A 203 -1.72 -8.67 -4.30
C ASP A 203 -1.01 -9.49 -3.22
N SER A 204 -0.55 -8.84 -2.15
CA SER A 204 0.46 -9.41 -1.26
C SER A 204 0.09 -9.37 0.22
N GLY A 205 0.94 -9.99 1.07
CA GLY A 205 0.67 -10.15 2.50
C GLY A 205 0.55 -8.83 3.27
N ASN A 206 1.21 -7.75 2.82
CA ASN A 206 1.11 -6.43 3.44
C ASN A 206 -0.21 -5.70 3.14
N ASP A 207 -1.05 -6.28 2.26
CA ASP A 207 -2.39 -5.80 1.92
C ASP A 207 -3.49 -6.50 2.73
N LEU A 208 -3.17 -7.59 3.44
CA LEU A 208 -4.15 -8.45 4.10
C LEU A 208 -5.07 -7.69 5.04
N ASP A 209 -4.55 -6.73 5.80
CA ASP A 209 -5.36 -5.93 6.71
C ASP A 209 -6.47 -5.17 5.97
N VAL A 210 -6.19 -4.69 4.75
CA VAL A 210 -7.17 -4.00 3.92
C VAL A 210 -8.08 -5.00 3.21
N LEU A 211 -7.51 -6.07 2.63
CA LEU A 211 -8.25 -7.11 1.91
C LEU A 211 -9.29 -7.82 2.79
N LEU A 212 -9.03 -7.94 4.09
CA LEU A 212 -9.91 -8.58 5.08
C LEU A 212 -10.75 -7.57 5.88
N SER A 213 -10.74 -6.30 5.49
CA SER A 213 -11.49 -5.24 6.18
C SER A 213 -12.91 -5.09 5.61
N ASP A 214 -13.61 -4.06 6.08
CA ASP A 214 -14.91 -3.62 5.59
C ASP A 214 -14.82 -2.68 4.37
N ILE A 215 -13.61 -2.35 3.91
CA ILE A 215 -13.40 -1.57 2.68
C ILE A 215 -13.52 -2.51 1.48
N PRO A 216 -14.36 -2.20 0.46
CA PRO A 216 -14.39 -2.95 -0.78
C PRO A 216 -13.00 -3.11 -1.38
N ALA A 217 -12.54 -4.34 -1.51
CA ALA A 217 -11.18 -4.66 -1.91
C ALA A 217 -11.11 -5.65 -3.06
N VAL A 218 -10.05 -5.55 -3.84
CA VAL A 218 -9.76 -6.40 -5.00
C VAL A 218 -8.43 -7.11 -4.79
N LEU A 219 -8.44 -8.43 -4.83
CA LEU A 219 -7.23 -9.23 -4.97
C LEU A 219 -7.01 -9.50 -6.46
N VAL A 220 -5.93 -8.96 -7.03
CA VAL A 220 -5.63 -9.17 -8.46
C VAL A 220 -5.32 -10.63 -8.78
N ALA A 221 -5.54 -11.05 -10.05
CA ALA A 221 -5.41 -12.46 -10.44
C ALA A 221 -3.99 -13.03 -10.32
N ASN A 222 -2.97 -12.21 -10.34
CA ASN A 222 -1.56 -12.61 -10.16
C ASN A 222 -1.10 -12.66 -8.69
N ALA A 223 -2.00 -12.48 -7.72
CA ALA A 223 -1.65 -12.55 -6.30
C ALA A 223 -1.08 -13.91 -5.88
N ASP A 224 -0.19 -13.90 -4.90
CA ASP A 224 0.47 -15.09 -4.39
C ASP A 224 -0.51 -16.13 -3.80
N ALA A 225 -0.15 -17.41 -3.91
CA ALA A 225 -0.98 -18.52 -3.42
C ALA A 225 -1.22 -18.45 -1.90
N GLU A 226 -0.25 -17.96 -1.12
CA GLU A 226 -0.40 -17.79 0.33
C GLU A 226 -1.43 -16.73 0.68
N VAL A 227 -1.44 -15.60 -0.04
CA VAL A 227 -2.44 -14.55 0.15
C VAL A 227 -3.83 -15.06 -0.23
N ARG A 228 -3.96 -15.77 -1.37
CA ARG A 228 -5.22 -16.40 -1.77
C ARG A 228 -5.76 -17.36 -0.71
N LYS A 229 -4.87 -18.12 -0.08
CA LYS A 229 -5.25 -19.03 1.03
C LYS A 229 -5.70 -18.25 2.25
N SER A 230 -5.00 -17.17 2.60
CA SER A 230 -5.33 -16.33 3.76
C SER A 230 -6.68 -15.64 3.64
N VAL A 231 -7.13 -15.36 2.41
CA VAL A 231 -8.42 -14.70 2.14
C VAL A 231 -9.53 -15.69 1.73
N ALA A 232 -9.27 -16.99 1.77
CA ALA A 232 -10.23 -18.01 1.26
C ALA A 232 -11.59 -18.00 1.98
N GLU A 233 -11.62 -17.56 3.23
CA GLU A 233 -12.84 -17.46 4.07
C GLU A 233 -13.32 -16.01 4.21
N ALA A 234 -12.76 -15.06 3.44
CA ALA A 234 -13.16 -13.65 3.51
C ALA A 234 -14.58 -13.41 3.02
N ASP A 235 -15.22 -12.36 3.51
CA ASP A 235 -16.54 -11.95 3.04
C ASP A 235 -16.49 -11.53 1.57
N THR A 236 -17.23 -12.22 0.72
CA THR A 236 -17.30 -11.92 -0.72
C THR A 236 -18.06 -10.63 -1.04
N ALA A 237 -18.73 -10.02 -0.07
CA ALA A 237 -19.35 -8.72 -0.25
C ALA A 237 -18.30 -7.59 -0.22
N THR A 238 -17.21 -7.77 0.52
CA THR A 238 -16.13 -6.79 0.66
C THR A 238 -14.84 -7.18 -0.06
N LEU A 239 -14.65 -8.46 -0.42
CA LEU A 239 -13.49 -8.91 -1.17
C LEU A 239 -13.88 -9.54 -2.51
N TYR A 240 -13.43 -8.92 -3.59
CA TYR A 240 -13.48 -9.48 -4.94
C TYR A 240 -12.14 -10.04 -5.36
N ILE A 241 -12.10 -11.29 -5.78
CA ILE A 241 -10.90 -11.91 -6.37
C ILE A 241 -11.05 -11.87 -7.89
N ALA A 242 -10.15 -11.13 -8.55
CA ALA A 242 -10.16 -11.01 -10.01
C ALA A 242 -9.94 -12.38 -10.65
N LYS A 243 -10.79 -12.71 -11.63
CA LYS A 243 -10.84 -14.02 -12.30
C LYS A 243 -10.38 -13.94 -13.76
N GLY A 244 -10.33 -12.73 -14.30
CA GLY A 244 -10.16 -12.48 -15.72
C GLY A 244 -11.46 -12.66 -16.50
N GLY A 245 -11.40 -12.34 -17.78
CA GLY A 245 -12.55 -12.38 -18.69
C GLY A 245 -13.26 -11.04 -18.83
N PHE A 246 -13.10 -10.11 -17.89
CA PHE A 246 -13.67 -8.77 -18.01
C PHE A 246 -13.03 -8.03 -19.18
N LEU A 247 -13.84 -7.60 -20.15
CA LEU A 247 -13.41 -6.98 -21.42
C LEU A 247 -12.34 -7.79 -22.18
N GLY A 248 -12.32 -9.12 -22.01
CA GLY A 248 -11.34 -10.01 -22.61
C GLY A 248 -9.95 -10.03 -21.93
N MET A 249 -9.80 -9.36 -20.81
CA MET A 249 -8.52 -9.25 -20.07
C MET A 249 -8.32 -10.42 -19.09
N ASN A 250 -7.06 -10.65 -18.67
CA ASN A 250 -6.68 -11.82 -17.84
C ASN A 250 -6.83 -11.61 -16.32
N GLY A 251 -7.19 -10.40 -15.87
CA GLY A 251 -7.33 -10.08 -14.45
C GLY A 251 -6.03 -9.82 -13.69
N ASN A 252 -4.86 -9.88 -14.34
CA ASN A 252 -3.59 -9.56 -13.73
C ASN A 252 -3.34 -8.04 -13.69
N TYR A 253 -2.69 -7.57 -12.64
CA TYR A 253 -2.24 -6.17 -12.50
C TYR A 253 -3.38 -5.17 -12.74
N SER A 254 -3.16 -4.14 -13.55
CA SER A 254 -4.18 -3.14 -13.88
C SER A 254 -5.48 -3.73 -14.43
N ALA A 255 -5.42 -4.87 -15.13
CA ALA A 255 -6.63 -5.57 -15.60
C ALA A 255 -7.49 -6.07 -14.43
N GLY A 256 -6.87 -6.59 -13.38
CA GLY A 256 -7.58 -7.03 -12.17
C GLY A 256 -8.16 -5.86 -11.39
N ILE A 257 -7.44 -4.75 -11.32
CA ILE A 257 -7.96 -3.51 -10.71
C ILE A 257 -9.23 -3.06 -11.43
N ILE A 258 -9.19 -2.96 -12.76
CA ILE A 258 -10.33 -2.52 -13.58
C ILE A 258 -11.52 -3.46 -13.40
N GLU A 259 -11.30 -4.78 -13.42
CA GLU A 259 -12.32 -5.80 -13.21
C GLU A 259 -13.00 -5.64 -11.85
N GLY A 260 -12.23 -5.43 -10.78
CA GLY A 260 -12.75 -5.26 -9.44
C GLY A 260 -13.46 -3.92 -9.22
N VAL A 261 -12.94 -2.83 -9.79
CA VAL A 261 -13.62 -1.52 -9.75
C VAL A 261 -14.98 -1.60 -10.45
N ALA A 262 -15.04 -2.25 -11.61
CA ALA A 262 -16.31 -2.48 -12.33
C ALA A 262 -17.30 -3.34 -11.51
N HIS A 263 -16.79 -4.31 -10.72
CA HIS A 263 -17.63 -5.13 -9.83
C HIS A 263 -18.31 -4.30 -8.74
N TYR A 264 -17.60 -3.37 -8.11
CA TYR A 264 -18.14 -2.57 -7.00
C TYR A 264 -18.87 -1.30 -7.43
N LEU A 265 -18.55 -0.76 -8.61
CA LEU A 265 -19.08 0.50 -9.10
C LEU A 265 -19.81 0.30 -10.44
N PRO A 266 -21.14 0.01 -10.42
CA PRO A 266 -21.91 -0.31 -11.63
C PRO A 266 -21.91 0.79 -12.70
N GLU A 267 -21.81 2.05 -12.31
CA GLU A 267 -21.71 3.18 -13.26
C GLU A 267 -20.39 3.13 -14.03
N ILE A 268 -19.31 2.67 -13.38
CA ILE A 268 -17.99 2.47 -13.99
C ILE A 268 -18.01 1.23 -14.91
N ASP A 269 -18.66 0.13 -14.51
CA ASP A 269 -18.83 -1.05 -15.39
C ASP A 269 -19.50 -0.65 -16.71
N THR A 270 -20.60 0.09 -16.61
CA THR A 270 -21.33 0.58 -17.81
C THR A 270 -20.41 1.42 -18.69
N TRP A 271 -19.74 2.39 -18.10
CA TRP A 271 -18.84 3.29 -18.83
C TRP A 271 -17.68 2.53 -19.51
N LEU A 272 -17.02 1.59 -18.82
CA LEU A 272 -15.92 0.79 -19.36
C LEU A 272 -16.36 -0.06 -20.56
N ARG A 273 -17.56 -0.66 -20.51
CA ARG A 273 -18.13 -1.44 -21.63
C ARG A 273 -18.43 -0.56 -22.84
N GLU A 274 -18.97 0.63 -22.63
CA GLU A 274 -19.22 1.60 -23.71
C GLU A 274 -17.92 2.04 -24.40
N GLN A 275 -16.87 2.34 -23.61
CA GLN A 275 -15.53 2.69 -24.16
C GLN A 275 -14.90 1.54 -24.95
N ASN A 276 -15.15 0.29 -24.56
CA ASN A 276 -14.60 -0.88 -25.26
C ASN A 276 -15.34 -1.18 -26.57
N LEU A 277 -16.64 -0.86 -26.64
CA LEU A 277 -17.43 -1.00 -27.88
C LEU A 277 -17.10 0.04 -28.94
N ALA A 278 -16.52 1.17 -28.52
CA ALA A 278 -16.17 2.28 -29.42
C ALA A 278 -14.79 2.11 -30.10
N LYS A 279 -14.02 1.10 -29.73
CA LYS A 279 -12.71 0.71 -30.29
C LYS A 279 -12.88 -0.36 -31.35
#